data_b0da6bde159a2c9f881e739581ff0142
#
_entry.id   b0da6bde159a2c9f881e739581ff0142
#
_cell.length_a   1.000
_cell.length_b   1.000
_cell.length_c   1.000
_cell.angle_alpha   90.00
_cell.angle_beta   90.00
_cell.angle_gamma   90.00
#
_symmetry.space_group_name_H-M   'P 1'
#
loop_
_entity.id
_entity.type
_entity.pdbx_description
1 polymer ?
#
loop_
_entity_poly.entity_id
_entity_poly.type
_entity_poly.pdbx_seq_one_letter_code
_entity_poly.pdbx_strand_id
1 'polypeptide(L)'
;IFKKMYDNGDIYKGAYKGMYCTPCESFWTESQLVDGKCPDCGREVHYAEEEAYFFRLSKYAKPVQELLESGEFLEPASRVNEMINNFIKPGLEDLCVSRTSFKWGIPVDFDPGHVVYVWVDALFNYCTAMGYLNDRYDDFDKYWPAVHHIVGKEIVRFHSIIWPAMLMSMGLPLPNKVYGHGWLVIDGGKMSKSKGNVVDPYKLADMFGVDALRFFLLRTFPFGSD
;
A
#
# COMPACT_ATOMS: atom_id res chain seq x y z
N ILE A 1 0.91 -17.44 3.91
CA ILE A 1 0.37 -16.49 2.95
C ILE A 1 1.27 -16.39 1.73
N PHE A 2 2.49 -15.91 1.85
CA PHE A 2 3.45 -15.75 0.75
C PHE A 2 3.66 -17.07 -0.02
N LYS A 3 3.91 -18.16 0.71
CA LYS A 3 4.05 -19.50 0.12
C LYS A 3 2.79 -19.94 -0.66
N LYS A 4 1.59 -19.64 -0.16
CA LYS A 4 0.34 -20.00 -0.84
C LYS A 4 0.20 -19.26 -2.18
N MET A 5 0.50 -17.97 -2.23
CA MET A 5 0.53 -17.22 -3.49
C MET A 5 1.61 -17.73 -4.45
N TYR A 6 2.75 -18.17 -3.92
CA TYR A 6 3.81 -18.79 -4.70
C TYR A 6 3.37 -20.16 -5.28
N ASP A 7 2.78 -21.01 -4.47
CA ASP A 7 2.27 -22.33 -4.90
C ASP A 7 1.14 -22.20 -5.93
N ASN A 8 0.35 -21.12 -5.87
CA ASN A 8 -0.66 -20.78 -6.89
C ASN A 8 -0.06 -20.26 -8.21
N GLY A 9 1.26 -20.06 -8.28
CA GLY A 9 1.96 -19.51 -9.44
C GLY A 9 1.80 -18.01 -9.61
N ASP A 10 1.29 -17.31 -8.61
CA ASP A 10 1.09 -15.85 -8.60
C ASP A 10 2.31 -15.09 -8.08
N ILE A 11 3.24 -15.77 -7.43
CA ILE A 11 4.57 -15.25 -7.11
C ILE A 11 5.62 -16.06 -7.89
N TYR A 12 6.60 -15.38 -8.46
CA TYR A 12 7.71 -15.99 -9.18
C TYR A 12 9.02 -15.30 -8.85
N LYS A 13 10.14 -16.01 -9.03
CA LYS A 13 11.48 -15.46 -8.83
C LYS A 13 11.97 -14.78 -10.10
N GLY A 14 12.55 -13.62 -9.96
CA GLY A 14 13.08 -12.80 -11.04
C GLY A 14 14.20 -11.90 -10.54
N ALA A 15 14.60 -10.93 -11.37
CA ALA A 15 15.59 -9.95 -10.99
C ALA A 15 15.00 -8.54 -11.08
N TYR A 16 15.12 -7.78 -10.00
CA TYR A 16 14.82 -6.36 -10.00
C TYR A 16 16.04 -5.59 -10.49
N LYS A 17 15.84 -4.76 -11.49
CA LYS A 17 16.91 -3.96 -12.12
C LYS A 17 16.54 -2.50 -12.05
N GLY A 18 17.47 -1.67 -11.65
CA GLY A 18 17.21 -0.23 -11.55
C GLY A 18 18.39 0.55 -11.00
N MET A 19 18.17 1.84 -10.83
CA MET A 19 19.14 2.76 -10.23
C MET A 19 19.02 2.69 -8.72
N TYR A 20 20.04 2.17 -8.06
CA TYR A 20 20.06 1.93 -6.62
C TYR A 20 20.78 3.04 -5.87
N CYS A 21 20.13 3.54 -4.83
CA CYS A 21 20.72 4.47 -3.87
C CYS A 21 21.13 3.70 -2.61
N THR A 22 22.44 3.47 -2.41
CA THR A 22 22.96 2.73 -1.26
C THR A 22 22.55 3.36 0.09
N PRO A 23 22.64 4.71 0.29
CA PRO A 23 22.28 5.28 1.58
C PRO A 23 20.78 5.25 1.92
N CYS A 24 19.91 5.20 0.91
CA CYS A 24 18.45 5.12 1.11
C CYS A 24 17.95 3.68 0.97
N GLU A 25 18.82 2.74 0.57
CA GLU A 25 18.49 1.33 0.29
C GLU A 25 17.27 1.20 -0.64
N SER A 26 17.19 2.06 -1.66
CA SER A 26 16.02 2.19 -2.53
C SER A 26 16.40 2.12 -4.00
N PHE A 27 15.58 1.42 -4.76
CA PHE A 27 15.65 1.39 -6.21
C PHE A 27 14.73 2.46 -6.82
N TRP A 28 15.19 3.02 -7.92
CA TRP A 28 14.50 4.04 -8.69
C TRP A 28 14.52 3.69 -10.18
N THR A 29 13.47 4.02 -10.88
CA THR A 29 13.52 4.05 -12.35
C THR A 29 14.26 5.31 -12.80
N GLU A 30 14.82 5.31 -13.99
CA GLU A 30 15.50 6.49 -14.55
C GLU A 30 14.60 7.73 -14.57
N SER A 31 13.29 7.55 -14.83
CA SER A 31 12.29 8.62 -14.86
C SER A 31 11.98 9.22 -13.48
N GLN A 32 12.30 8.52 -12.41
CA GLN A 32 12.07 8.99 -11.04
C GLN A 32 13.27 9.77 -10.48
N LEU A 33 14.42 9.70 -11.14
CA LEU A 33 15.59 10.44 -10.70
C LEU A 33 15.42 11.94 -10.91
N VAL A 34 15.96 12.72 -9.99
CA VAL A 34 16.04 14.19 -10.08
C VAL A 34 17.48 14.54 -10.42
N ASP A 35 17.70 15.10 -11.60
CA ASP A 35 19.04 15.41 -12.13
C ASP A 35 20.02 14.21 -12.11
N GLY A 36 19.48 13.00 -12.38
CA GLY A 36 20.25 11.75 -12.36
C GLY A 36 20.61 11.24 -10.96
N LYS A 37 20.01 11.81 -9.91
CA LYS A 37 20.27 11.51 -8.49
C LYS A 37 19.04 10.99 -7.78
N CYS A 38 19.26 10.39 -6.62
CA CYS A 38 18.21 9.89 -5.74
C CYS A 38 17.24 11.03 -5.35
N PRO A 39 15.93 10.88 -5.59
CA PRO A 39 14.94 11.91 -5.27
C PRO A 39 14.79 12.16 -3.76
N ASP A 40 15.12 11.16 -2.93
CA ASP A 40 14.96 11.29 -1.47
C ASP A 40 16.12 12.02 -0.81
N CYS A 41 17.37 11.72 -1.21
CA CYS A 41 18.54 12.23 -0.52
C CYS A 41 19.50 13.05 -1.39
N GLY A 42 19.25 13.17 -2.70
CA GLY A 42 20.07 13.91 -3.65
C GLY A 42 21.44 13.30 -3.95
N ARG A 43 21.75 12.08 -3.47
CA ARG A 43 23.02 11.40 -3.71
C ARG A 43 23.03 10.66 -5.03
N GLU A 44 24.24 10.33 -5.49
CA GLU A 44 24.43 9.53 -6.69
C GLU A 44 23.85 8.12 -6.53
N VAL A 45 23.32 7.60 -7.63
CA VAL A 45 22.78 6.25 -7.75
C VAL A 45 23.62 5.47 -8.73
N HIS A 46 23.63 4.14 -8.61
CA HIS A 46 24.32 3.24 -9.53
C HIS A 46 23.36 2.16 -10.01
N TYR A 47 23.58 1.64 -11.19
CA TYR A 47 22.80 0.51 -11.70
C TYR A 47 23.08 -0.73 -10.85
N ALA A 48 22.03 -1.37 -10.39
CA ALA A 48 22.09 -2.60 -9.61
C ALA A 48 21.03 -3.59 -10.08
N GLU A 49 21.31 -4.86 -9.87
CA GLU A 49 20.39 -5.96 -10.08
C GLU A 49 20.31 -6.76 -8.79
N GLU A 50 19.10 -6.96 -8.30
CA GLU A 50 18.81 -7.73 -7.09
C GLU A 50 17.83 -8.86 -7.43
N GLU A 51 18.17 -10.09 -7.04
CA GLU A 51 17.24 -11.20 -7.11
C GLU A 51 16.06 -10.93 -6.18
N ALA A 52 14.83 -11.10 -6.69
CA ALA A 52 13.63 -10.82 -5.93
C ALA A 52 12.48 -11.71 -6.37
N TYR A 53 11.46 -11.81 -5.52
CA TYR A 53 10.17 -12.39 -5.87
C TYR A 53 9.22 -11.30 -6.33
N PHE A 54 8.42 -11.64 -7.36
CA PHE A 54 7.44 -10.76 -7.97
C PHE A 54 6.05 -11.36 -7.88
N PHE A 55 5.08 -10.56 -7.46
CA PHE A 55 3.67 -10.90 -7.52
C PHE A 55 3.12 -10.51 -8.90
N ARG A 56 2.44 -11.42 -9.58
CA ARG A 56 1.84 -11.23 -10.91
C ARG A 56 0.63 -10.29 -10.85
N LEU A 57 0.87 -9.03 -10.48
CA LEU A 57 -0.19 -8.02 -10.39
C LEU A 57 -0.85 -7.78 -11.76
N SER A 58 -0.08 -7.88 -12.85
CA SER A 58 -0.56 -7.75 -14.22
C SER A 58 -1.66 -8.76 -14.57
N LYS A 59 -1.62 -9.98 -14.01
CA LYS A 59 -2.65 -11.02 -14.18
C LYS A 59 -4.03 -10.55 -13.69
N TYR A 60 -4.06 -9.70 -12.70
CA TYR A 60 -5.26 -9.21 -12.03
C TYR A 60 -5.75 -7.85 -12.57
N ALA A 61 -5.11 -7.30 -13.62
CA ALA A 61 -5.47 -5.99 -14.17
C ALA A 61 -6.95 -5.88 -14.54
N LYS A 62 -7.47 -6.88 -15.29
CA LYS A 62 -8.87 -6.88 -15.73
C LYS A 62 -9.86 -7.03 -14.56
N PRO A 63 -9.74 -8.02 -13.65
CA PRO A 63 -10.65 -8.12 -12.50
C PRO A 63 -10.62 -6.89 -11.60
N VAL A 64 -9.45 -6.28 -11.38
CA VAL A 64 -9.32 -5.07 -10.58
C VAL A 64 -9.95 -3.87 -11.29
N GLN A 65 -9.80 -3.75 -12.61
CA GLN A 65 -10.48 -2.71 -13.38
C GLN A 65 -12.00 -2.83 -13.27
N GLU A 66 -12.56 -4.02 -13.49
CA GLU A 66 -13.99 -4.29 -13.37
C GLU A 66 -14.52 -3.94 -11.97
N LEU A 67 -13.74 -4.28 -10.92
CA LEU A 67 -14.04 -3.93 -9.53
C LEU A 67 -14.10 -2.40 -9.33
N LEU A 68 -13.12 -1.66 -9.83
CA LEU A 68 -13.09 -0.20 -9.71
C LEU A 68 -14.21 0.48 -10.51
N GLU A 69 -14.49 -0.01 -11.71
CA GLU A 69 -15.52 0.52 -12.59
C GLU A 69 -16.95 0.22 -12.11
N SER A 70 -17.13 -0.74 -11.19
CA SER A 70 -18.45 -1.02 -10.56
C SER A 70 -19.02 0.19 -9.83
N GLY A 71 -18.16 1.11 -9.38
CA GLY A 71 -18.54 2.26 -8.56
C GLY A 71 -18.95 1.94 -7.13
N GLU A 72 -18.88 0.67 -6.73
CA GLU A 72 -19.31 0.21 -5.40
C GLU A 72 -18.15 0.02 -4.42
N PHE A 73 -16.95 -0.19 -4.94
CA PHE A 73 -15.79 -0.62 -4.15
C PHE A 73 -14.95 0.54 -3.61
N LEU A 74 -14.68 1.57 -4.43
CA LEU A 74 -13.80 2.69 -4.06
C LEU A 74 -14.55 4.03 -4.09
N GLU A 75 -14.41 4.80 -3.02
CA GLU A 75 -14.92 6.16 -2.91
C GLU A 75 -13.83 7.14 -2.46
N PRO A 76 -13.93 8.41 -2.89
CA PRO A 76 -14.91 8.97 -3.84
C PRO A 76 -14.57 8.64 -5.30
N ALA A 77 -15.48 8.94 -6.22
CA ALA A 77 -15.31 8.69 -7.67
C ALA A 77 -14.03 9.33 -8.26
N SER A 78 -13.55 10.43 -7.70
CA SER A 78 -12.28 11.04 -8.08
C SER A 78 -11.10 10.08 -7.89
N ARG A 79 -11.12 9.24 -6.84
CA ARG A 79 -10.07 8.23 -6.59
C ARG A 79 -10.18 7.06 -7.56
N VAL A 80 -11.40 6.68 -7.97
CA VAL A 80 -11.59 5.69 -9.04
C VAL A 80 -10.93 6.19 -10.33
N ASN A 81 -11.25 7.41 -10.74
CA ASN A 81 -10.66 8.01 -11.94
C ASN A 81 -9.13 8.10 -11.89
N GLU A 82 -8.58 8.46 -10.72
CA GLU A 82 -7.13 8.49 -10.48
C GLU A 82 -6.51 7.10 -10.66
N MET A 83 -7.06 6.07 -10.03
CA MET A 83 -6.55 4.69 -10.12
C MET A 83 -6.63 4.16 -11.55
N ILE A 84 -7.75 4.37 -12.24
CA ILE A 84 -7.93 3.94 -13.63
C ILE A 84 -6.93 4.65 -14.56
N ASN A 85 -6.83 5.97 -14.48
CA ASN A 85 -6.02 6.74 -15.44
C ASN A 85 -4.51 6.59 -15.18
N ASN A 86 -4.09 6.54 -13.92
CA ASN A 86 -2.66 6.55 -13.58
C ASN A 86 -2.03 5.16 -13.49
N PHE A 87 -2.85 4.10 -13.26
CA PHE A 87 -2.31 2.76 -13.03
C PHE A 87 -2.90 1.70 -13.95
N ILE A 88 -4.23 1.66 -14.14
CA ILE A 88 -4.85 0.61 -14.95
C ILE A 88 -4.61 0.81 -16.44
N LYS A 89 -4.90 2.02 -16.97
CA LYS A 89 -4.73 2.32 -18.41
C LYS A 89 -3.31 2.20 -18.93
N PRO A 90 -2.28 2.66 -18.19
CA PRO A 90 -0.89 2.43 -18.61
C PRO A 90 -0.47 0.96 -18.59
N GLY A 91 -1.20 0.10 -17.88
CA GLY A 91 -0.90 -1.30 -17.64
C GLY A 91 -0.30 -1.52 -16.25
N LEU A 92 -0.78 -2.55 -15.56
CA LEU A 92 -0.20 -2.95 -14.28
C LEU A 92 1.07 -3.78 -14.51
N GLU A 93 2.16 -3.36 -13.91
CA GLU A 93 3.40 -4.12 -13.84
C GLU A 93 3.39 -5.06 -12.62
N ASP A 94 4.12 -6.16 -12.72
CA ASP A 94 4.28 -7.10 -11.62
C ASP A 94 5.02 -6.44 -10.44
N LEU A 95 4.55 -6.71 -9.24
CA LEU A 95 5.03 -6.06 -8.04
C LEU A 95 6.16 -6.85 -7.39
N CYS A 96 7.31 -6.22 -7.15
CA CYS A 96 8.37 -6.79 -6.35
C CYS A 96 7.89 -6.96 -4.89
N VAL A 97 7.93 -8.20 -4.38
CA VAL A 97 7.37 -8.57 -3.05
C VAL A 97 8.38 -9.15 -2.09
N SER A 98 9.66 -9.10 -2.42
CA SER A 98 10.75 -9.48 -1.51
C SER A 98 11.97 -8.58 -1.65
N ARG A 99 12.87 -8.63 -0.66
CA ARG A 99 14.15 -7.92 -0.63
C ARG A 99 15.25 -8.85 -0.14
N THR A 100 16.49 -8.64 -0.61
CA THR A 100 17.70 -9.32 -0.14
C THR A 100 18.71 -8.34 0.45
N SER A 101 18.56 -7.04 0.20
CA SER A 101 19.48 -5.97 0.62
C SER A 101 19.57 -5.76 2.14
N PHE A 102 18.59 -6.26 2.89
CA PHE A 102 18.59 -6.24 4.36
C PHE A 102 18.00 -7.53 4.93
N LYS A 103 18.28 -7.80 6.22
CA LYS A 103 17.87 -9.04 6.90
C LYS A 103 16.75 -8.87 7.93
N TRP A 104 16.41 -7.62 8.27
CA TRP A 104 15.33 -7.35 9.21
C TRP A 104 13.97 -7.48 8.50
N GLY A 105 13.10 -8.32 9.04
CA GLY A 105 11.77 -8.54 8.47
C GLY A 105 11.34 -10.01 8.56
N ILE A 106 10.23 -10.34 7.92
CA ILE A 106 9.70 -11.71 7.86
C ILE A 106 10.46 -12.46 6.75
N PRO A 107 11.22 -13.51 7.08
CA PRO A 107 11.90 -14.30 6.05
C PRO A 107 10.90 -15.03 5.16
N VAL A 108 11.26 -15.25 3.90
CA VAL A 108 10.52 -16.16 3.02
C VAL A 108 10.82 -17.59 3.46
N ASP A 109 9.81 -18.34 3.90
CA ASP A 109 9.96 -19.65 4.56
C ASP A 109 10.81 -20.65 3.75
N PHE A 110 10.65 -20.67 2.44
CA PHE A 110 11.34 -21.61 1.54
C PHE A 110 12.61 -21.00 0.89
N ASP A 111 12.91 -19.73 1.13
CA ASP A 111 14.12 -19.04 0.66
C ASP A 111 14.54 -17.95 1.67
N PRO A 112 15.17 -18.34 2.79
CA PRO A 112 15.47 -17.42 3.91
C PRO A 112 16.46 -16.29 3.57
N GLY A 113 17.06 -16.31 2.38
CA GLY A 113 17.86 -15.19 1.86
C GLY A 113 17.03 -13.95 1.52
N HIS A 114 15.71 -14.12 1.38
CA HIS A 114 14.75 -13.06 1.10
C HIS A 114 13.92 -12.72 2.32
N VAL A 115 13.61 -11.43 2.50
CA VAL A 115 12.57 -10.95 3.43
C VAL A 115 11.36 -10.45 2.65
N VAL A 116 10.18 -10.69 3.20
CA VAL A 116 8.90 -10.28 2.62
C VAL A 116 8.81 -8.77 2.58
N TYR A 117 8.34 -8.23 1.46
CA TYR A 117 8.11 -6.79 1.30
C TYR A 117 7.01 -6.30 2.24
N VAL A 118 7.27 -5.16 2.87
CA VAL A 118 6.44 -4.59 3.93
C VAL A 118 4.94 -4.50 3.60
N TRP A 119 4.58 -4.22 2.36
CA TRP A 119 3.16 -4.11 1.98
C TRP A 119 2.44 -5.45 1.89
N VAL A 120 3.13 -6.56 1.69
CA VAL A 120 2.51 -7.89 1.81
C VAL A 120 2.11 -8.15 3.26
N ASP A 121 3.01 -7.87 4.20
CA ASP A 121 2.74 -7.98 5.64
C ASP A 121 1.64 -7.00 6.08
N ALA A 122 1.81 -5.73 5.76
CA ALA A 122 0.89 -4.66 6.16
C ALA A 122 -0.55 -4.88 5.67
N LEU A 123 -0.75 -5.41 4.46
CA LEU A 123 -2.09 -5.67 3.93
C LEU A 123 -2.70 -6.93 4.53
N PHE A 124 -1.95 -8.02 4.64
CA PHE A 124 -2.47 -9.25 5.24
C PHE A 124 -2.68 -9.15 6.76
N ASN A 125 -2.09 -8.15 7.42
CA ASN A 125 -2.37 -7.86 8.82
C ASN A 125 -3.88 -7.70 9.10
N TYR A 126 -4.65 -7.14 8.18
CA TYR A 126 -6.11 -7.04 8.31
C TYR A 126 -6.79 -8.40 8.51
N CYS A 127 -6.37 -9.41 7.75
CA CYS A 127 -6.92 -10.76 7.87
C CYS A 127 -6.38 -11.50 9.10
N THR A 128 -5.07 -11.42 9.34
CA THR A 128 -4.42 -12.15 10.44
C THR A 128 -4.81 -11.61 11.81
N ALA A 129 -5.12 -10.32 11.93
CA ALA A 129 -5.64 -9.72 13.16
C ALA A 129 -7.03 -10.28 13.55
N MET A 130 -7.79 -10.80 12.58
CA MET A 130 -9.09 -11.45 12.82
C MET A 130 -9.02 -12.98 12.91
N GLY A 131 -7.81 -13.55 12.92
CA GLY A 131 -7.60 -14.99 13.09
C GLY A 131 -7.35 -15.77 11.79
N TYR A 132 -7.29 -15.12 10.62
CA TYR A 132 -7.01 -15.85 9.39
C TYR A 132 -5.63 -16.53 9.44
N LEU A 133 -5.62 -17.87 9.29
CA LEU A 133 -4.43 -18.74 9.36
C LEU A 133 -3.67 -18.67 10.70
N ASN A 134 -4.36 -18.38 11.80
CA ASN A 134 -3.79 -18.50 13.15
C ASN A 134 -4.90 -18.87 14.17
N ASP A 135 -4.47 -19.35 15.34
CA ASP A 135 -5.37 -19.82 16.40
C ASP A 135 -5.69 -18.73 17.45
N ARG A 136 -5.32 -17.49 17.17
CA ARG A 136 -5.44 -16.40 18.16
C ARG A 136 -6.87 -15.85 18.29
N TYR A 137 -7.57 -15.78 17.16
CA TYR A 137 -8.94 -15.29 17.04
C TYR A 137 -9.68 -16.12 16.00
N ASP A 138 -10.99 -16.15 16.08
CA ASP A 138 -11.90 -16.84 15.15
C ASP A 138 -12.97 -15.86 14.65
N ASP A 139 -12.52 -14.68 14.26
CA ASP A 139 -13.42 -13.56 13.93
C ASP A 139 -13.43 -13.24 12.43
N PHE A 140 -12.56 -13.88 11.63
CA PHE A 140 -12.38 -13.54 10.22
C PHE A 140 -13.69 -13.68 9.43
N ASP A 141 -14.32 -14.84 9.47
CA ASP A 141 -15.54 -15.10 8.69
C ASP A 141 -16.72 -14.22 9.16
N LYS A 142 -16.72 -13.80 10.42
CA LYS A 142 -17.76 -12.97 11.01
C LYS A 142 -17.65 -11.49 10.58
N TYR A 143 -16.45 -10.92 10.66
CA TYR A 143 -16.27 -9.48 10.46
C TYR A 143 -15.79 -9.11 9.06
N TRP A 144 -15.04 -9.99 8.39
CA TRP A 144 -14.46 -9.68 7.08
C TRP A 144 -15.48 -9.22 6.02
N PRO A 145 -16.68 -9.82 5.90
CA PRO A 145 -17.67 -9.38 4.92
C PRO A 145 -18.15 -7.93 5.09
N ALA A 146 -17.98 -7.35 6.28
CA ALA A 146 -18.39 -5.99 6.58
C ALA A 146 -17.24 -4.99 6.66
N VAL A 147 -16.01 -5.42 6.34
CA VAL A 147 -14.81 -4.56 6.46
C VAL A 147 -14.86 -3.40 5.48
N HIS A 148 -14.63 -2.20 6.01
CA HIS A 148 -14.38 -0.98 5.26
C HIS A 148 -12.98 -0.47 5.58
N HIS A 149 -12.22 -0.13 4.54
CA HIS A 149 -10.92 0.53 4.69
C HIS A 149 -11.10 2.04 4.55
N ILE A 150 -10.68 2.80 5.56
CA ILE A 150 -10.61 4.26 5.52
C ILE A 150 -9.15 4.65 5.54
N VAL A 151 -8.65 5.18 4.43
CA VAL A 151 -7.21 5.37 4.19
C VAL A 151 -6.92 6.76 3.60
N GLY A 152 -5.72 7.26 3.85
CA GLY A 152 -5.22 8.45 3.18
C GLY A 152 -4.99 8.20 1.69
N LYS A 153 -5.13 9.22 0.87
CA LYS A 153 -5.03 9.09 -0.60
C LYS A 153 -3.70 8.51 -1.08
N GLU A 154 -2.61 8.69 -0.34
CA GLU A 154 -1.28 8.16 -0.67
C GLU A 154 -1.19 6.63 -0.68
N ILE A 155 -2.07 5.95 0.07
CA ILE A 155 -2.11 4.50 0.15
C ILE A 155 -3.35 3.88 -0.49
N VAL A 156 -4.17 4.68 -1.19
CA VAL A 156 -5.35 4.18 -1.92
C VAL A 156 -4.95 3.13 -2.95
N ARG A 157 -3.86 3.34 -3.70
CA ARG A 157 -3.37 2.35 -4.66
C ARG A 157 -3.15 0.97 -4.04
N PHE A 158 -2.57 0.93 -2.83
CA PHE A 158 -2.32 -0.34 -2.14
C PHE A 158 -3.63 -1.03 -1.76
N HIS A 159 -4.65 -0.28 -1.33
CA HIS A 159 -5.91 -0.83 -0.84
C HIS A 159 -6.94 -1.10 -1.94
N SER A 160 -6.85 -0.42 -3.08
CA SER A 160 -7.83 -0.55 -4.16
C SER A 160 -7.34 -1.31 -5.39
N ILE A 161 -6.04 -1.53 -5.53
CA ILE A 161 -5.44 -2.28 -6.65
C ILE A 161 -4.68 -3.51 -6.13
N ILE A 162 -3.65 -3.30 -5.30
CA ILE A 162 -2.74 -4.37 -4.88
C ILE A 162 -3.44 -5.34 -3.93
N TRP A 163 -4.15 -4.82 -2.93
CA TRP A 163 -4.84 -5.63 -1.94
C TRP A 163 -5.93 -6.52 -2.53
N PRO A 164 -6.87 -6.03 -3.35
CA PRO A 164 -7.83 -6.89 -4.04
C PRO A 164 -7.17 -7.97 -4.88
N ALA A 165 -6.10 -7.66 -5.62
CA ALA A 165 -5.37 -8.63 -6.42
C ALA A 165 -4.76 -9.75 -5.57
N MET A 166 -4.16 -9.41 -4.41
CA MET A 166 -3.61 -10.39 -3.47
C MET A 166 -4.71 -11.26 -2.84
N LEU A 167 -5.85 -10.68 -2.48
CA LEU A 167 -7.00 -11.44 -1.97
C LEU A 167 -7.55 -12.40 -3.03
N MET A 168 -7.69 -11.96 -4.27
CA MET A 168 -8.10 -12.82 -5.40
C MET A 168 -7.12 -13.98 -5.60
N SER A 169 -5.81 -13.73 -5.49
CA SER A 169 -4.77 -14.77 -5.55
C SER A 169 -4.92 -15.81 -4.43
N MET A 170 -5.33 -15.37 -3.26
CA MET A 170 -5.56 -16.25 -2.10
C MET A 170 -6.92 -16.96 -2.14
N GLY A 171 -7.82 -16.60 -3.06
CA GLY A 171 -9.20 -17.06 -3.10
C GLY A 171 -10.03 -16.55 -1.93
N LEU A 172 -9.69 -15.36 -1.40
CA LEU A 172 -10.38 -14.72 -0.28
C LEU A 172 -11.42 -13.72 -0.78
N PRO A 173 -12.52 -13.53 -0.04
CA PRO A 173 -13.48 -12.46 -0.34
C PRO A 173 -12.80 -11.08 -0.22
N LEU A 174 -13.30 -10.12 -1.00
CA LEU A 174 -12.83 -8.74 -0.95
C LEU A 174 -13.46 -8.00 0.24
N PRO A 175 -12.81 -6.93 0.75
CA PRO A 175 -13.44 -6.02 1.69
C PRO A 175 -14.63 -5.34 1.03
N ASN A 176 -15.58 -4.88 1.82
CA ASN A 176 -16.81 -4.29 1.29
C ASN A 176 -16.52 -2.98 0.55
N LYS A 177 -15.69 -2.08 1.12
CA LYS A 177 -15.42 -0.78 0.52
C LYS A 177 -14.08 -0.19 0.96
N VAL A 178 -13.53 0.66 0.11
CA VAL A 178 -12.37 1.51 0.39
C VAL A 178 -12.76 2.98 0.28
N TYR A 179 -12.43 3.77 1.29
CA TYR A 179 -12.59 5.22 1.30
C TYR A 179 -11.23 5.91 1.33
N GLY A 180 -10.94 6.72 0.31
CA GLY A 180 -9.70 7.48 0.20
C GLY A 180 -9.88 8.95 0.56
N HIS A 181 -9.50 9.36 1.77
CA HIS A 181 -9.56 10.78 2.16
C HIS A 181 -8.33 11.57 1.70
N GLY A 182 -8.47 12.89 1.62
CA GLY A 182 -7.40 13.81 1.29
C GLY A 182 -6.33 13.94 2.37
N TRP A 183 -5.33 14.76 2.13
CA TRP A 183 -4.29 15.04 3.13
C TRP A 183 -4.77 16.05 4.17
N LEU A 184 -4.23 15.93 5.39
CA LEU A 184 -4.28 17.00 6.36
C LEU A 184 -3.21 18.02 5.95
N VAL A 185 -3.68 19.19 5.56
CA VAL A 185 -2.80 20.29 5.12
C VAL A 185 -2.77 21.41 6.14
N ILE A 186 -1.61 22.06 6.28
CA ILE A 186 -1.41 23.26 7.10
C ILE A 186 -0.72 24.30 6.23
N ASP A 187 -1.24 25.50 6.19
CA ASP A 187 -0.71 26.62 5.38
C ASP A 187 -0.49 26.23 3.91
N GLY A 188 -1.43 25.45 3.35
CA GLY A 188 -1.37 24.99 1.96
C GLY A 188 -0.34 23.89 1.68
N GLY A 189 0.30 23.33 2.70
CA GLY A 189 1.28 22.25 2.56
C GLY A 189 0.92 20.98 3.32
N LYS A 190 1.35 19.82 2.79
CA LYS A 190 1.20 18.54 3.48
C LYS A 190 1.89 18.57 4.85
N MET A 191 1.17 18.18 5.89
CA MET A 191 1.72 17.98 7.22
C MET A 191 2.68 16.78 7.22
N SER A 192 3.92 17.01 7.64
CA SER A 192 4.92 15.94 7.75
C SER A 192 5.93 16.18 8.87
N LYS A 193 6.41 15.09 9.48
CA LYS A 193 7.44 15.13 10.53
C LYS A 193 8.73 15.80 10.04
N SER A 194 9.13 15.53 8.81
CA SER A 194 10.35 16.08 8.20
C SER A 194 10.29 17.60 8.00
N LYS A 195 9.10 18.19 7.88
CA LYS A 195 8.90 19.63 7.76
C LYS A 195 8.69 20.33 9.10
N GLY A 196 8.55 19.57 10.19
CA GLY A 196 8.34 20.14 11.53
C GLY A 196 6.97 20.82 11.73
N ASN A 197 6.04 20.65 10.79
CA ASN A 197 4.69 21.24 10.83
C ASN A 197 3.61 20.28 11.33
N VAL A 198 3.99 19.27 12.10
CA VAL A 198 3.04 18.31 12.67
C VAL A 198 2.35 18.90 13.89
N VAL A 199 1.02 18.92 13.87
CA VAL A 199 0.21 19.29 15.05
C VAL A 199 0.01 18.04 15.90
N ASP A 200 0.29 18.17 17.19
CA ASP A 200 0.11 17.10 18.17
C ASP A 200 -1.39 16.95 18.51
N PRO A 201 -2.03 15.83 18.18
CA PRO A 201 -3.45 15.62 18.45
C PRO A 201 -3.78 15.58 19.95
N TYR A 202 -2.84 15.17 20.80
CA TYR A 202 -3.06 15.17 22.25
C TYR A 202 -3.17 16.61 22.79
N LYS A 203 -2.31 17.51 22.34
CA LYS A 203 -2.41 18.92 22.72
C LYS A 203 -3.73 19.54 22.28
N LEU A 204 -4.19 19.22 21.08
CA LEU A 204 -5.50 19.70 20.63
C LEU A 204 -6.64 19.11 21.45
N ALA A 205 -6.57 17.82 21.79
CA ALA A 205 -7.57 17.18 22.63
C ALA A 205 -7.62 17.78 24.04
N ASP A 206 -6.45 18.12 24.62
CA ASP A 206 -6.36 18.79 25.94
C ASP A 206 -6.93 20.21 25.89
N MET A 207 -6.70 20.94 24.78
CA MET A 207 -7.17 22.32 24.64
C MET A 207 -8.67 22.45 24.33
N PHE A 208 -9.21 21.54 23.51
CA PHE A 208 -10.55 21.69 22.94
C PHE A 208 -11.51 20.54 23.31
N GLY A 209 -11.00 19.48 23.91
CA GLY A 209 -11.72 18.23 24.15
C GLY A 209 -11.69 17.29 22.95
N VAL A 210 -11.77 15.98 23.26
CA VAL A 210 -11.69 14.90 22.24
C VAL A 210 -12.84 14.99 21.25
N ASP A 211 -14.06 15.25 21.71
CA ASP A 211 -15.24 15.30 20.85
C ASP A 211 -15.20 16.46 19.86
N ALA A 212 -14.73 17.62 20.30
CA ALA A 212 -14.54 18.77 19.43
C ALA A 212 -13.49 18.51 18.35
N LEU A 213 -12.36 17.89 18.71
CA LEU A 213 -11.32 17.52 17.77
C LEU A 213 -11.83 16.49 16.74
N ARG A 214 -12.52 15.46 17.18
CA ARG A 214 -13.11 14.43 16.29
C ARG A 214 -14.14 15.04 15.35
N PHE A 215 -15.01 15.88 15.84
CA PHE A 215 -16.01 16.58 15.02
C PHE A 215 -15.34 17.47 13.98
N PHE A 216 -14.31 18.24 14.37
CA PHE A 216 -13.54 19.09 13.47
C PHE A 216 -12.93 18.27 12.34
N LEU A 217 -12.26 17.15 12.64
CA LEU A 217 -11.62 16.30 11.62
C LEU A 217 -12.66 15.72 10.63
N LEU A 218 -13.77 15.21 11.14
CA LEU A 218 -14.82 14.65 10.27
C LEU A 218 -15.54 15.71 9.44
N ARG A 219 -15.67 16.94 9.97
CA ARG A 219 -16.38 18.04 9.30
C ARG A 219 -15.53 18.74 8.25
N THR A 220 -14.22 18.86 8.50
CA THR A 220 -13.32 19.74 7.72
C THR A 220 -12.62 18.99 6.59
N PHE A 221 -12.45 17.67 6.71
CA PHE A 221 -11.74 16.85 5.72
C PHE A 221 -12.70 15.95 4.95
N PRO A 222 -13.45 16.49 3.99
CA PRO A 222 -14.35 15.69 3.18
C PRO A 222 -13.56 14.76 2.25
N PHE A 223 -14.12 13.60 1.93
CA PHE A 223 -13.56 12.71 0.93
C PHE A 223 -13.51 13.40 -0.44
N GLY A 224 -12.39 13.29 -1.13
CA GLY A 224 -12.19 13.80 -2.49
C GLY A 224 -11.57 15.19 -2.62
N SER A 225 -11.28 15.87 -1.52
CA SER A 225 -10.50 17.12 -1.50
C SER A 225 -9.27 17.00 -0.58
N ASP A 226 -8.35 17.91 -0.74
CA ASP A 226 -7.19 18.11 0.14
C ASP A 226 -7.44 19.29 1.04
#